data_d3ce4443d4e273b0a810e2d3db780745
#
_entry.id   d3ce4443d4e273b0a810e2d3db780745
#
_cell.length_a   1.000
_cell.length_b   1.000
_cell.length_c   1.000
_cell.angle_alpha   90.00
_cell.angle_beta   90.00
_cell.angle_gamma   90.00
#
_symmetry.space_group_name_H-M   'P 1'
#
loop_
_entity.id
_entity.type
_entity.pdbx_description
1 polymer ?
#
loop_
_entity_poly.entity_id
_entity_poly.type
_entity_poly.pdbx_seq_one_letter_code
_entity_poly.pdbx_strand_id
1 'polypeptide(L)'
;MTSHRPPFATSGDAIEPTPAVQLIPMTAAHWPRVHEIFAVGIASGHATFAEAPPEDWAEFCTGKIPGLSAVARSAEQEVLGWCAASRVSTREVYAGVVEHSLYVDPTRRAQGIGKALLGHLIAQAEVNGIWMLQASIFPENAASLALHQRHGFRVVGVREGIGLMSHGPLAGHWRDTVLLERRLASPHALGQ
;
A
#
# COMPACT_ATOMS: atom_id res chain seq x y z
N MET A 1 18.82 -58.83 13.44
CA MET A 1 17.76 -57.80 13.45
C MET A 1 18.37 -56.48 13.02
N THR A 2 18.30 -56.20 11.72
CA THR A 2 18.88 -55.00 11.09
C THR A 2 17.77 -53.98 10.88
N SER A 3 17.87 -52.88 11.63
CA SER A 3 16.93 -51.73 11.55
C SER A 3 17.24 -50.93 10.31
N HIS A 4 16.27 -50.86 9.39
CA HIS A 4 16.31 -50.02 8.18
C HIS A 4 15.64 -48.68 8.50
N ARG A 5 16.41 -47.60 8.49
CA ARG A 5 15.94 -46.23 8.63
C ARG A 5 15.76 -45.67 7.21
N PRO A 6 14.57 -45.14 6.82
CA PRO A 6 14.40 -44.54 5.52
C PRO A 6 15.08 -43.15 5.43
N PRO A 7 15.62 -42.75 4.27
CA PRO A 7 16.21 -41.43 4.09
C PRO A 7 15.14 -40.32 4.04
N PHE A 8 15.33 -39.32 4.89
CA PHE A 8 14.57 -38.07 4.78
C PHE A 8 14.97 -37.33 3.48
N ALA A 9 14.06 -37.26 2.54
CA ALA A 9 14.19 -36.37 1.40
C ALA A 9 13.98 -34.91 1.89
N THR A 10 15.03 -34.13 1.91
CA THR A 10 14.97 -32.69 2.05
C THR A 10 14.51 -32.10 0.72
N SER A 11 13.21 -31.81 0.58
CA SER A 11 12.71 -30.92 -0.46
C SER A 11 13.24 -29.52 -0.15
N GLY A 12 14.33 -29.15 -0.79
CA GLY A 12 14.75 -27.75 -0.85
C GLY A 12 13.71 -26.97 -1.65
N ASP A 13 12.80 -26.27 -0.96
CA ASP A 13 12.02 -25.22 -1.58
C ASP A 13 13.00 -24.19 -2.12
N ALA A 14 13.22 -24.23 -3.43
CA ALA A 14 13.92 -23.19 -4.15
C ALA A 14 13.11 -21.90 -3.95
N ILE A 15 13.61 -21.00 -3.10
CA ILE A 15 13.09 -19.64 -2.99
C ILE A 15 13.34 -19.01 -4.36
N GLU A 16 12.30 -18.93 -5.19
CA GLU A 16 12.39 -18.18 -6.45
C GLU A 16 12.86 -16.76 -6.11
N PRO A 17 13.87 -16.24 -6.81
CA PRO A 17 14.36 -14.90 -6.54
C PRO A 17 13.20 -13.92 -6.76
N THR A 18 12.88 -13.13 -5.74
CA THR A 18 11.92 -12.03 -5.85
C THR A 18 12.34 -11.19 -7.05
N PRO A 19 11.49 -10.98 -8.06
CA PRO A 19 11.86 -10.19 -9.23
C PRO A 19 12.38 -8.84 -8.75
N ALA A 20 13.56 -8.45 -9.26
CA ALA A 20 14.17 -7.17 -8.93
C ALA A 20 13.26 -6.06 -9.47
N VAL A 21 12.44 -5.46 -8.60
CA VAL A 21 11.60 -4.32 -8.95
C VAL A 21 12.38 -3.03 -8.72
N GLN A 22 12.32 -2.12 -9.67
CA GLN A 22 12.85 -0.78 -9.55
C GLN A 22 11.77 0.15 -9.00
N LEU A 23 12.07 0.85 -7.90
CA LEU A 23 11.18 1.86 -7.33
C LEU A 23 11.62 3.24 -7.79
N ILE A 24 10.72 3.94 -8.47
CA ILE A 24 10.99 5.25 -9.04
C ILE A 24 9.85 6.22 -8.73
N PRO A 25 10.12 7.54 -8.72
CA PRO A 25 9.07 8.55 -8.59
C PRO A 25 7.99 8.38 -9.67
N MET A 26 6.74 8.49 -9.25
CA MET A 26 5.60 8.47 -10.17
C MET A 26 5.56 9.76 -10.98
N THR A 27 5.27 9.65 -12.28
CA THR A 27 5.11 10.78 -13.21
C THR A 27 3.89 10.60 -14.09
N ALA A 28 3.51 11.62 -14.84
CA ALA A 28 2.39 11.57 -15.79
C ALA A 28 2.53 10.43 -16.83
N ALA A 29 3.76 10.07 -17.21
CA ALA A 29 3.99 8.97 -18.15
C ALA A 29 3.55 7.60 -17.61
N HIS A 30 3.51 7.44 -16.30
CA HIS A 30 3.05 6.19 -15.65
C HIS A 30 1.53 6.14 -15.48
N TRP A 31 0.84 7.30 -15.63
CA TRP A 31 -0.57 7.43 -15.30
C TRP A 31 -1.48 6.42 -15.99
N PRO A 32 -1.37 6.13 -17.29
CA PRO A 32 -2.26 5.18 -17.94
C PRO A 32 -2.26 3.81 -17.23
N ARG A 33 -1.08 3.29 -16.87
CA ARG A 33 -0.98 2.00 -16.19
C ARG A 33 -1.37 2.07 -14.71
N VAL A 34 -1.03 3.17 -14.03
CA VAL A 34 -1.48 3.44 -12.65
C VAL A 34 -3.00 3.48 -12.58
N HIS A 35 -3.65 4.16 -13.52
CA HIS A 35 -5.11 4.24 -13.63
C HIS A 35 -5.74 2.84 -13.81
N GLU A 36 -5.20 2.00 -14.71
CA GLU A 36 -5.68 0.63 -14.90
C GLU A 36 -5.60 -0.20 -13.62
N ILE A 37 -4.44 -0.19 -12.94
CA ILE A 37 -4.25 -0.92 -11.67
C ILE A 37 -5.22 -0.41 -10.60
N PHE A 38 -5.44 0.90 -10.54
CA PHE A 38 -6.39 1.51 -9.61
C PHE A 38 -7.82 1.09 -9.92
N ALA A 39 -8.24 1.14 -11.19
CA ALA A 39 -9.57 0.72 -11.63
C ALA A 39 -9.87 -0.75 -11.27
N VAL A 40 -8.90 -1.66 -11.47
CA VAL A 40 -9.03 -3.07 -11.08
C VAL A 40 -9.14 -3.21 -9.56
N GLY A 41 -8.39 -2.42 -8.80
CA GLY A 41 -8.49 -2.38 -7.34
C GLY A 41 -9.89 -1.95 -6.88
N ILE A 42 -10.44 -0.89 -7.47
CA ILE A 42 -11.80 -0.39 -7.20
C ILE A 42 -12.84 -1.47 -7.52
N ALA A 43 -12.75 -2.07 -8.71
CA ALA A 43 -13.69 -3.10 -9.16
C ALA A 43 -13.74 -4.33 -8.24
N SER A 44 -12.68 -4.59 -7.47
CA SER A 44 -12.66 -5.67 -6.48
C SER A 44 -13.66 -5.47 -5.33
N GLY A 45 -14.08 -4.22 -5.06
CA GLY A 45 -14.91 -3.85 -3.92
C GLY A 45 -14.23 -3.93 -2.55
N HIS A 46 -12.92 -4.24 -2.50
CA HIS A 46 -12.17 -4.45 -1.26
C HIS A 46 -10.93 -3.55 -1.10
N ALA A 47 -10.83 -2.47 -1.90
CA ALA A 47 -9.66 -1.60 -1.85
C ALA A 47 -9.97 -0.17 -1.41
N THR A 48 -11.14 0.37 -1.75
CA THR A 48 -11.48 1.78 -1.52
C THR A 48 -12.98 2.00 -1.63
N PHE A 49 -13.45 3.15 -1.10
CA PHE A 49 -14.79 3.67 -1.33
C PHE A 49 -14.92 4.46 -2.65
N ALA A 50 -13.81 4.77 -3.35
CA ALA A 50 -13.87 5.46 -4.62
C ALA A 50 -14.59 4.63 -5.69
N GLU A 51 -15.45 5.26 -6.48
CA GLU A 51 -16.25 4.62 -7.54
C GLU A 51 -15.46 4.44 -8.83
N ALA A 52 -14.55 5.37 -9.10
CA ALA A 52 -13.65 5.39 -10.25
C ALA A 52 -12.29 5.98 -9.88
N PRO A 53 -11.23 5.69 -10.63
CA PRO A 53 -10.01 6.47 -10.54
C PRO A 53 -10.25 7.92 -10.96
N PRO A 54 -9.37 8.89 -10.58
CA PRO A 54 -9.35 10.22 -11.15
C PRO A 54 -9.29 10.17 -12.68
N GLU A 55 -9.88 11.17 -13.35
CA GLU A 55 -9.95 11.19 -14.82
C GLU A 55 -8.56 11.35 -15.45
N ASP A 56 -7.70 12.17 -14.83
CA ASP A 56 -6.37 12.45 -15.35
C ASP A 56 -5.29 12.53 -14.24
N TRP A 57 -4.05 12.72 -14.70
CA TRP A 57 -2.89 12.86 -13.83
C TRP A 57 -2.97 14.10 -12.91
N ALA A 58 -3.51 15.21 -13.39
CA ALA A 58 -3.59 16.44 -12.62
C ALA A 58 -4.58 16.28 -11.46
N GLU A 59 -5.72 15.67 -11.72
CA GLU A 59 -6.70 15.32 -10.68
C GLU A 59 -6.11 14.34 -9.67
N PHE A 60 -5.42 13.28 -10.12
CA PHE A 60 -4.75 12.34 -9.22
C PHE A 60 -3.76 13.03 -8.30
N CYS A 61 -3.00 14.00 -8.79
CA CYS A 61 -2.02 14.74 -8.01
C CYS A 61 -2.66 15.68 -6.97
N THR A 62 -3.95 15.98 -7.09
CA THR A 62 -4.63 16.87 -6.14
C THR A 62 -4.58 16.29 -4.74
N GLY A 63 -3.98 17.03 -3.80
CA GLY A 63 -3.80 16.62 -2.41
C GLY A 63 -2.71 15.59 -2.16
N LYS A 64 -2.02 15.08 -3.20
CA LYS A 64 -0.85 14.21 -3.01
C LYS A 64 0.37 15.04 -2.59
N ILE A 65 1.21 14.42 -1.77
CA ILE A 65 2.44 15.07 -1.32
C ILE A 65 3.55 14.77 -2.33
N PRO A 66 4.19 15.79 -2.90
CA PRO A 66 5.35 15.59 -3.76
C PRO A 66 6.43 14.77 -3.05
N GLY A 67 7.03 13.82 -3.78
CA GLY A 67 8.04 12.90 -3.24
C GLY A 67 7.49 11.67 -2.51
N LEU A 68 6.17 11.60 -2.22
CA LEU A 68 5.53 10.44 -1.61
C LEU A 68 4.65 9.66 -2.59
N SER A 69 4.96 9.72 -3.89
CA SER A 69 4.31 8.94 -4.93
C SER A 69 5.34 8.20 -5.75
N ALA A 70 5.22 6.87 -5.83
CA ALA A 70 6.17 6.01 -6.52
C ALA A 70 5.47 4.87 -7.27
N VAL A 71 6.14 4.35 -8.28
CA VAL A 71 5.76 3.10 -8.95
C VAL A 71 6.84 2.04 -8.78
N ALA A 72 6.41 0.79 -8.71
CA ALA A 72 7.27 -0.38 -8.85
C ALA A 72 7.28 -0.81 -10.32
N ARG A 73 8.45 -0.90 -10.91
CA ARG A 73 8.65 -1.19 -12.34
C ARG A 73 9.47 -2.46 -12.53
N SER A 74 9.10 -3.29 -13.50
CA SER A 74 9.89 -4.47 -13.89
C SER A 74 11.13 -4.10 -14.67
N ALA A 75 11.98 -5.08 -14.98
CA ALA A 75 13.13 -4.89 -15.87
C ALA A 75 12.71 -4.45 -17.30
N GLU A 76 11.54 -4.90 -17.75
CA GLU A 76 10.93 -4.55 -19.04
C GLU A 76 10.21 -3.19 -19.00
N GLN A 77 10.36 -2.42 -17.91
CA GLN A 77 9.78 -1.09 -17.71
C GLN A 77 8.27 -1.08 -17.48
N GLU A 78 7.65 -2.23 -17.24
CA GLU A 78 6.22 -2.33 -16.93
C GLU A 78 5.95 -1.87 -15.49
N VAL A 79 4.92 -1.05 -15.28
CA VAL A 79 4.45 -0.66 -13.94
C VAL A 79 3.64 -1.83 -13.35
N LEU A 80 4.10 -2.34 -12.22
CA LEU A 80 3.54 -3.50 -11.52
C LEU A 80 2.70 -3.11 -10.29
N GLY A 81 2.82 -1.88 -9.84
CA GLY A 81 2.11 -1.34 -8.69
C GLY A 81 2.56 0.07 -8.37
N TRP A 82 1.86 0.71 -7.46
CA TRP A 82 2.12 2.08 -7.07
C TRP A 82 1.75 2.35 -5.61
N CYS A 83 2.34 3.41 -5.04
CA CYS A 83 1.94 3.99 -3.78
C CYS A 83 1.90 5.52 -3.88
N ALA A 84 1.06 6.15 -3.08
CA ALA A 84 0.99 7.60 -2.97
C ALA A 84 0.44 7.99 -1.59
N ALA A 85 0.81 9.18 -1.08
CA ALA A 85 0.31 9.68 0.19
C ALA A 85 -0.31 11.07 0.07
N SER A 86 -1.30 11.32 0.93
CA SER A 86 -2.02 12.59 1.03
C SER A 86 -2.06 13.05 2.49
N ARG A 87 -2.20 14.36 2.72
CA ARG A 87 -2.39 14.89 4.07
C ARG A 87 -3.74 14.45 4.64
N VAL A 88 -3.78 14.13 5.92
CA VAL A 88 -5.04 13.80 6.61
C VAL A 88 -5.81 15.04 7.06
N SER A 89 -5.16 16.21 7.10
CA SER A 89 -5.76 17.45 7.58
C SER A 89 -5.03 18.67 6.99
N THR A 90 -5.75 19.78 6.88
CA THR A 90 -5.18 21.11 6.51
C THR A 90 -4.61 21.87 7.71
N ARG A 91 -4.82 21.39 8.95
CA ARG A 91 -4.31 22.03 10.15
C ARG A 91 -2.79 21.78 10.28
N GLU A 92 -2.03 22.84 10.57
CA GLU A 92 -0.57 22.79 10.65
C GLU A 92 -0.05 21.77 11.66
N VAL A 93 -0.74 21.59 12.79
CA VAL A 93 -0.38 20.62 13.82
C VAL A 93 -0.38 19.16 13.32
N TYR A 94 -0.98 18.89 12.16
CA TYR A 94 -0.99 17.58 11.50
C TYR A 94 -0.19 17.55 10.19
N ALA A 95 0.67 18.55 9.95
CA ALA A 95 1.40 18.69 8.68
C ALA A 95 2.22 17.45 8.29
N GLY A 96 2.73 16.70 9.25
CA GLY A 96 3.47 15.46 9.02
C GLY A 96 2.66 14.19 9.29
N VAL A 97 1.34 14.26 9.30
CA VAL A 97 0.45 13.09 9.36
C VAL A 97 -0.15 12.88 7.98
N VAL A 98 0.08 11.69 7.41
CA VAL A 98 -0.39 11.37 6.06
C VAL A 98 -1.09 10.03 6.02
N GLU A 99 -2.08 9.91 5.15
CA GLU A 99 -2.70 8.64 4.77
C GLU A 99 -2.20 8.22 3.39
N HIS A 100 -1.86 6.95 3.25
CA HIS A 100 -1.35 6.44 1.99
C HIS A 100 -2.26 5.40 1.35
N SER A 101 -2.13 5.29 0.03
CA SER A 101 -2.71 4.25 -0.79
C SER A 101 -1.60 3.41 -1.42
N LEU A 102 -1.83 2.11 -1.56
CA LEU A 102 -0.92 1.17 -2.18
C LEU A 102 -1.71 0.15 -3.00
N TYR A 103 -1.36 0.00 -4.27
CA TYR A 103 -2.00 -0.92 -5.19
C TYR A 103 -0.96 -1.72 -5.95
N VAL A 104 -1.23 -3.01 -6.12
CA VAL A 104 -0.39 -3.94 -6.90
C VAL A 104 -1.27 -4.59 -7.95
N ASP A 105 -0.76 -4.71 -9.16
CA ASP A 105 -1.40 -5.46 -10.23
C ASP A 105 -1.81 -6.85 -9.72
N PRO A 106 -3.11 -7.23 -9.80
CA PRO A 106 -3.58 -8.49 -9.26
C PRO A 106 -2.91 -9.71 -9.89
N THR A 107 -2.40 -9.60 -11.11
CA THR A 107 -1.65 -10.68 -11.80
C THR A 107 -0.24 -10.86 -11.26
N ARG A 108 0.25 -9.88 -10.48
CA ARG A 108 1.62 -9.83 -9.91
C ARG A 108 1.63 -9.94 -8.38
N ARG A 109 0.55 -10.46 -7.77
CA ARG A 109 0.47 -10.66 -6.31
C ARG A 109 1.50 -11.69 -5.82
N ALA A 110 1.81 -11.63 -4.54
CA ALA A 110 2.77 -12.52 -3.84
C ALA A 110 4.23 -12.45 -4.34
N GLN A 111 4.58 -11.52 -5.22
CA GLN A 111 5.94 -11.30 -5.74
C GLN A 111 6.75 -10.26 -4.95
N GLY A 112 6.34 -9.88 -3.75
CA GLY A 112 7.05 -8.92 -2.91
C GLY A 112 6.89 -7.44 -3.30
N ILE A 113 6.14 -7.12 -4.37
CA ILE A 113 5.98 -5.76 -4.90
C ILE A 113 5.38 -4.82 -3.84
N GLY A 114 4.32 -5.26 -3.16
CA GLY A 114 3.70 -4.47 -2.07
C GLY A 114 4.66 -4.20 -0.92
N LYS A 115 5.50 -5.20 -0.57
CA LYS A 115 6.56 -5.04 0.44
C LYS A 115 7.58 -3.97 0.01
N ALA A 116 8.02 -4.01 -1.23
CA ALA A 116 8.98 -3.05 -1.77
C ALA A 116 8.39 -1.63 -1.79
N LEU A 117 7.16 -1.45 -2.29
CA LEU A 117 6.46 -0.16 -2.33
C LEU A 117 6.26 0.43 -0.94
N LEU A 118 5.78 -0.36 0.03
CA LEU A 118 5.54 0.13 1.39
C LEU A 118 6.84 0.49 2.10
N GLY A 119 7.90 -0.33 1.94
CA GLY A 119 9.23 -0.02 2.48
C GLY A 119 9.81 1.26 1.89
N HIS A 120 9.69 1.46 0.58
CA HIS A 120 10.11 2.69 -0.09
C HIS A 120 9.33 3.92 0.42
N LEU A 121 8.01 3.81 0.50
CA LEU A 121 7.17 4.91 0.99
C LEU A 121 7.56 5.32 2.42
N ILE A 122 7.81 4.36 3.31
CA ILE A 122 8.26 4.61 4.67
C ILE A 122 9.58 5.40 4.66
N ALA A 123 10.57 4.96 3.89
CA ALA A 123 11.86 5.63 3.79
C ALA A 123 11.73 7.06 3.23
N GLN A 124 10.90 7.25 2.18
CA GLN A 124 10.65 8.57 1.61
C GLN A 124 9.89 9.48 2.59
N ALA A 125 8.96 8.93 3.36
CA ALA A 125 8.22 9.68 4.37
C ALA A 125 9.16 10.23 5.46
N GLU A 126 10.12 9.43 5.95
CA GLU A 126 11.13 9.87 6.93
C GLU A 126 11.97 11.02 6.37
N VAL A 127 12.45 10.91 5.14
CA VAL A 127 13.24 11.96 4.46
C VAL A 127 12.43 13.25 4.27
N ASN A 128 11.13 13.15 4.03
CA ASN A 128 10.23 14.29 3.81
C ASN A 128 9.62 14.85 5.11
N GLY A 129 10.15 14.48 6.29
CA GLY A 129 9.72 15.04 7.58
C GLY A 129 8.33 14.58 8.02
N ILE A 130 7.81 13.51 7.47
CA ILE A 130 6.57 12.89 7.93
C ILE A 130 6.87 12.12 9.22
N TRP A 131 6.01 12.30 10.21
CA TRP A 131 6.16 11.60 11.50
C TRP A 131 5.09 10.55 11.77
N MET A 132 4.03 10.48 10.93
CA MET A 132 2.97 9.51 11.06
C MET A 132 2.44 9.10 9.69
N LEU A 133 2.49 7.81 9.40
CA LEU A 133 1.78 7.18 8.28
C LEU A 133 0.51 6.51 8.79
N GLN A 134 -0.60 6.72 8.10
CA GLN A 134 -1.88 6.06 8.36
C GLN A 134 -2.34 5.27 7.13
N ALA A 135 -3.12 4.22 7.37
CA ALA A 135 -3.84 3.48 6.35
C ALA A 135 -5.21 3.04 6.89
N SER A 136 -6.25 3.21 6.07
CA SER A 136 -7.59 2.71 6.31
C SER A 136 -7.83 1.51 5.40
N ILE A 137 -8.02 0.33 5.98
CA ILE A 137 -8.06 -0.94 5.25
C ILE A 137 -9.35 -1.66 5.59
N PHE A 138 -10.07 -2.19 4.59
CA PHE A 138 -11.23 -3.03 4.83
C PHE A 138 -10.82 -4.30 5.59
N PRO A 139 -11.59 -4.77 6.58
CA PRO A 139 -11.25 -5.95 7.38
C PRO A 139 -11.00 -7.21 6.55
N GLU A 140 -11.67 -7.35 5.42
CA GLU A 140 -11.55 -8.49 4.51
C GLU A 140 -10.23 -8.49 3.72
N ASN A 141 -9.53 -7.36 3.65
CA ASN A 141 -8.24 -7.28 2.98
C ASN A 141 -7.09 -7.75 3.90
N ALA A 142 -7.17 -9.03 4.31
CA ALA A 142 -6.21 -9.64 5.23
C ALA A 142 -4.76 -9.53 4.74
N ALA A 143 -4.54 -9.59 3.42
CA ALA A 143 -3.21 -9.46 2.83
C ALA A 143 -2.60 -8.07 3.08
N SER A 144 -3.40 -7.01 2.92
CA SER A 144 -2.96 -5.63 3.20
C SER A 144 -2.73 -5.42 4.69
N LEU A 145 -3.62 -5.91 5.55
CA LEU A 145 -3.46 -5.82 7.01
C LEU A 145 -2.13 -6.48 7.46
N ALA A 146 -1.88 -7.72 7.01
CA ALA A 146 -0.65 -8.44 7.33
C ALA A 146 0.61 -7.74 6.78
N LEU A 147 0.54 -7.16 5.57
CA LEU A 147 1.63 -6.39 4.98
C LEU A 147 2.00 -5.19 5.87
N HIS A 148 1.03 -4.40 6.28
CA HIS A 148 1.25 -3.21 7.11
C HIS A 148 1.80 -3.58 8.50
N GLN A 149 1.22 -4.60 9.16
CA GLN A 149 1.70 -5.06 10.45
C GLN A 149 3.17 -5.53 10.40
N ARG A 150 3.57 -6.27 9.35
CA ARG A 150 4.98 -6.67 9.13
C ARG A 150 5.92 -5.48 8.90
N HIS A 151 5.40 -4.33 8.48
CA HIS A 151 6.15 -3.07 8.35
C HIS A 151 6.02 -2.18 9.59
N GLY A 152 5.61 -2.72 10.73
CA GLY A 152 5.57 -2.00 12.00
C GLY A 152 4.40 -1.06 12.17
N PHE A 153 3.34 -1.19 11.37
CA PHE A 153 2.07 -0.51 11.65
C PHE A 153 1.35 -1.22 12.79
N ARG A 154 0.83 -0.46 13.75
CA ARG A 154 -0.07 -0.96 14.78
C ARG A 154 -1.53 -0.70 14.38
N VAL A 155 -2.43 -1.53 14.81
CA VAL A 155 -3.87 -1.30 14.71
C VAL A 155 -4.26 -0.26 15.77
N VAL A 156 -4.92 0.81 15.34
CA VAL A 156 -5.50 1.83 16.22
C VAL A 156 -6.88 1.38 16.69
N GLY A 157 -7.69 0.86 15.77
CA GLY A 157 -9.03 0.38 16.02
C GLY A 157 -9.81 0.12 14.74
N VAL A 158 -11.05 -0.33 14.92
CA VAL A 158 -12.02 -0.49 13.83
C VAL A 158 -12.97 0.71 13.85
N ARG A 159 -13.21 1.30 12.69
CA ARG A 159 -14.24 2.31 12.47
C ARG A 159 -15.45 1.61 11.86
N GLU A 160 -16.45 1.32 12.72
CA GLU A 160 -17.65 0.59 12.33
C GLU A 160 -18.57 1.46 11.49
N GLY A 161 -19.07 0.91 10.39
CA GLY A 161 -20.02 1.57 9.50
C GLY A 161 -19.58 2.94 9.02
N ILE A 162 -18.28 3.14 8.77
CA ILE A 162 -17.72 4.47 8.46
C ILE A 162 -18.14 5.00 7.10
N GLY A 163 -18.50 4.14 6.17
CA GLY A 163 -18.89 4.54 4.82
C GLY A 163 -19.87 3.55 4.19
N LEU A 164 -20.82 4.09 3.41
CA LEU A 164 -21.73 3.32 2.58
C LEU A 164 -21.05 3.02 1.26
N MET A 165 -20.93 1.74 0.90
CA MET A 165 -20.39 1.34 -0.40
C MET A 165 -21.38 1.65 -1.49
N SER A 166 -20.99 2.45 -2.49
CA SER A 166 -21.89 2.89 -3.58
C SER A 166 -21.77 2.03 -4.84
N HIS A 167 -20.73 1.17 -4.93
CA HIS A 167 -20.41 0.41 -6.14
C HIS A 167 -19.96 -1.03 -5.84
N GLY A 168 -19.82 -1.82 -6.90
CA GLY A 168 -19.30 -3.19 -6.84
C GLY A 168 -20.20 -4.18 -6.11
N PRO A 169 -19.69 -5.36 -5.74
CA PRO A 169 -20.49 -6.45 -5.17
C PRO A 169 -21.05 -6.14 -3.78
N LEU A 170 -20.58 -5.09 -3.12
CA LEU A 170 -21.02 -4.67 -1.79
C LEU A 170 -21.77 -3.33 -1.80
N ALA A 171 -22.25 -2.89 -2.97
CA ALA A 171 -23.08 -1.70 -3.07
C ALA A 171 -24.29 -1.76 -2.13
N GLY A 172 -24.58 -0.66 -1.45
CA GLY A 172 -25.67 -0.56 -0.47
C GLY A 172 -25.34 -1.09 0.94
N HIS A 173 -24.11 -1.57 1.18
CA HIS A 173 -23.68 -2.02 2.51
C HIS A 173 -22.80 -0.99 3.19
N TRP A 174 -23.07 -0.74 4.47
CA TRP A 174 -22.16 -0.01 5.34
C TRP A 174 -20.91 -0.85 5.59
N ARG A 175 -19.73 -0.22 5.49
CA ARG A 175 -18.46 -0.90 5.62
C ARG A 175 -17.62 -0.35 6.76
N ASP A 176 -16.95 -1.25 7.43
CA ASP A 176 -15.96 -0.95 8.44
C ASP A 176 -14.60 -0.71 7.80
N THR A 177 -13.75 0.05 8.49
CA THR A 177 -12.31 0.09 8.17
C THR A 177 -11.47 -0.12 9.43
N VAL A 178 -10.41 -0.87 9.29
CA VAL A 178 -9.34 -0.96 10.28
C VAL A 178 -8.41 0.22 10.05
N LEU A 179 -8.27 1.09 11.05
CA LEU A 179 -7.26 2.15 11.03
C LEU A 179 -5.95 1.59 11.56
N LEU A 180 -4.91 1.69 10.75
CA LEU A 180 -3.54 1.39 11.15
C LEU A 180 -2.69 2.66 11.10
N GLU A 181 -1.67 2.72 11.96
CA GLU A 181 -0.70 3.82 11.95
C GLU A 181 0.70 3.32 12.24
N ARG A 182 1.68 4.04 11.71
CA ARG A 182 3.09 3.86 12.03
C ARG A 182 3.73 5.21 12.38
N ARG A 183 4.25 5.33 13.61
CA ARG A 183 5.09 6.45 14.01
C ARG A 183 6.47 6.31 13.39
N LEU A 184 6.95 7.37 12.76
CA LEU A 184 8.29 7.45 12.18
C LEU A 184 9.21 8.26 13.10
N ALA A 185 10.51 8.03 12.97
CA ALA A 185 11.51 8.88 13.64
C ALA A 185 11.53 10.24 12.92
N SER A 186 10.95 11.26 13.55
CA SER A 186 10.98 12.60 13.00
C SER A 186 12.21 13.35 13.51
N PRO A 187 12.91 14.12 12.66
CA PRO A 187 13.99 15.01 13.09
C PRO A 187 13.55 16.05 14.14
N HIS A 188 12.26 16.39 14.19
CA HIS A 188 11.70 17.33 15.15
C HIS A 188 11.35 16.71 16.52
N ALA A 189 11.46 15.39 16.68
CA ALA A 189 11.18 14.73 17.95
C ALA A 189 12.36 14.68 18.93
N LEU A 190 13.52 15.20 18.55
CA LEU A 190 14.74 15.22 19.38
C LEU A 190 14.96 16.53 20.13
N GLY A 191 13.97 17.42 20.19
CA GLY A 191 14.03 18.75 20.82
C GLY A 191 13.09 18.92 22.00
N GLN A 192 12.81 17.85 22.80
CA GLN A 192 12.17 17.96 24.12
C GLN A 192 12.92 17.13 25.14
#